data_e4fbf61e0240f08c0386c8a731c146cc
#
_entry.id   e4fbf61e0240f08c0386c8a731c146cc
#
_cell.length_a   1.000
_cell.length_b   1.000
_cell.length_c   1.000
_cell.angle_alpha   90.00
_cell.angle_beta   90.00
_cell.angle_gamma   90.00
#
_symmetry.space_group_name_H-M   'P 1'
#
loop_
_entity.id
_entity.type
_entity.pdbx_description
1 polymer ?
#
loop_
_entity_poly.entity_id
_entity_poly.type
_entity_poly.pdbx_seq_one_letter_code
_entity_poly.pdbx_strand_id
1 'polypeptide(L)'
;FKVGRGVLIPRPETELLVEAALEYFPRGRGARFADWCTGSGCIALSLLLENGALTGLGIDKSPQALRWAAINRKFHHLEDRLALLRNAEPSEAAIDGESLDFIISNPPYIPEGEMAGLMPEVRDYEPHMALNGGAGGLALYKKFFRSFPGFLKPGGLLLLETAGSSQICALEGLVSSEFVLMNKILDYNGIIRHIIWRKR
;
A
#
# COMPACT_ATOMS: atom_id res chain seq x y z
N PHE A 1 8.79 -12.85 7.30
CA PHE A 1 7.54 -13.18 6.59
C PHE A 1 7.73 -14.36 5.66
N LYS A 2 6.72 -15.23 5.58
CA LYS A 2 6.66 -16.32 4.61
C LYS A 2 6.18 -15.79 3.27
N VAL A 3 6.89 -16.12 2.20
CA VAL A 3 6.55 -15.77 0.82
C VAL A 3 6.79 -16.97 -0.11
N GLY A 4 6.25 -16.91 -1.30
CA GLY A 4 6.43 -17.93 -2.32
C GLY A 4 5.75 -17.55 -3.63
N ARG A 5 5.50 -18.51 -4.50
CA ARG A 5 4.91 -18.21 -5.80
C ARG A 5 3.60 -17.45 -5.68
N GLY A 6 3.42 -16.42 -6.52
CA GLY A 6 2.19 -15.65 -6.64
C GLY A 6 2.06 -14.46 -5.68
N VAL A 7 3.14 -14.09 -4.99
CA VAL A 7 3.20 -12.88 -4.19
C VAL A 7 4.53 -12.16 -4.41
N LEU A 8 4.52 -10.83 -4.32
CA LEU A 8 5.72 -9.99 -4.38
C LEU A 8 6.61 -10.29 -3.16
N ILE A 9 7.91 -10.41 -3.37
CA ILE A 9 8.88 -10.49 -2.27
C ILE A 9 8.99 -9.10 -1.61
N PRO A 10 8.82 -8.97 -0.29
CA PRO A 10 8.97 -7.69 0.40
C PRO A 10 10.30 -7.01 0.08
N ARG A 11 10.26 -5.70 -0.14
CA ARG A 11 11.43 -4.88 -0.49
C ARG A 11 11.88 -4.06 0.72
N PRO A 12 13.19 -3.85 0.92
CA PRO A 12 13.70 -3.01 2.01
C PRO A 12 13.15 -1.58 1.96
N GLU A 13 12.96 -1.01 0.77
CA GLU A 13 12.43 0.34 0.59
C GLU A 13 11.02 0.49 1.19
N THR A 14 10.22 -0.58 1.16
CA THR A 14 8.86 -0.58 1.72
C THR A 14 8.85 -0.45 3.25
N GLU A 15 9.96 -0.78 3.94
CA GLU A 15 10.09 -0.58 5.39
C GLU A 15 9.97 0.90 5.75
N LEU A 16 10.52 1.80 4.93
CA LEU A 16 10.42 3.25 5.14
C LEU A 16 8.96 3.75 5.12
N LEU A 17 8.10 3.10 4.35
CA LEU A 17 6.67 3.42 4.33
C LEU A 17 5.99 3.05 5.66
N VAL A 18 6.38 1.92 6.27
CA VAL A 18 5.92 1.48 7.59
C VAL A 18 6.42 2.45 8.67
N GLU A 19 7.71 2.79 8.66
CA GLU A 19 8.31 3.75 9.59
C GLU A 19 7.59 5.09 9.55
N ALA A 20 7.35 5.61 8.34
CA ALA A 20 6.62 6.85 8.16
C ALA A 20 5.19 6.81 8.72
N ALA A 21 4.48 5.70 8.56
CA ALA A 21 3.16 5.55 9.16
C ALA A 21 3.23 5.55 10.70
N LEU A 22 4.25 4.91 11.28
CA LEU A 22 4.45 4.85 12.72
C LEU A 22 4.84 6.19 13.34
N GLU A 23 5.46 7.12 12.60
CA GLU A 23 5.68 8.50 13.05
C GLU A 23 4.35 9.22 13.29
N TYR A 24 3.35 9.03 12.43
CA TYR A 24 2.03 9.63 12.60
C TYR A 24 1.16 8.86 13.60
N PHE A 25 1.35 7.55 13.71
CA PHE A 25 0.59 6.66 14.59
C PHE A 25 1.52 5.89 15.53
N PRO A 26 2.18 6.58 16.48
CA PRO A 26 3.15 5.98 17.38
C PRO A 26 2.50 4.94 18.29
N ARG A 27 3.33 4.11 18.91
CA ARG A 27 2.90 3.04 19.83
C ARG A 27 1.92 3.55 20.88
N GLY A 28 0.80 2.85 21.00
CA GLY A 28 -0.29 3.19 21.92
C GLY A 28 -1.35 4.14 21.35
N ARG A 29 -1.10 4.79 20.22
CA ARG A 29 -2.12 5.54 19.50
C ARG A 29 -2.96 4.57 18.67
N GLY A 30 -4.23 4.42 19.01
CA GLY A 30 -5.18 3.63 18.26
C GLY A 30 -5.53 4.26 16.92
N ALA A 31 -5.64 3.44 15.88
CA ALA A 31 -6.11 3.84 14.56
C ALA A 31 -6.61 2.63 13.77
N ARG A 32 -7.52 2.88 12.83
CA ARG A 32 -7.99 1.88 11.86
C ARG A 32 -7.43 2.20 10.48
N PHE A 33 -6.80 1.22 9.84
CA PHE A 33 -6.18 1.42 8.55
C PHE A 33 -6.57 0.38 7.50
N ALA A 34 -6.27 0.68 6.24
CA ALA A 34 -6.27 -0.30 5.16
C ALA A 34 -4.89 -0.35 4.48
N ASP A 35 -4.34 -1.55 4.32
CA ASP A 35 -3.19 -1.85 3.48
C ASP A 35 -3.71 -2.37 2.13
N TRP A 36 -3.67 -1.50 1.11
CA TRP A 36 -4.14 -1.81 -0.22
C TRP A 36 -3.03 -2.40 -1.08
N CYS A 37 -3.29 -3.49 -1.79
CA CYS A 37 -2.28 -4.34 -2.42
C CYS A 37 -1.38 -5.01 -1.37
N THR A 38 -1.99 -5.55 -0.33
CA THR A 38 -1.30 -6.05 0.88
C THR A 38 -0.28 -7.16 0.60
N GLY A 39 -0.40 -7.87 -0.52
CA GLY A 39 0.55 -8.90 -0.92
C GLY A 39 0.69 -10.00 0.12
N SER A 40 1.89 -10.16 0.66
CA SER A 40 2.20 -11.09 1.75
C SER A 40 1.68 -10.63 3.12
N GLY A 41 1.12 -9.41 3.21
CA GLY A 41 0.73 -8.76 4.44
C GLY A 41 1.87 -8.05 5.17
N CYS A 42 3.05 -7.92 4.56
CA CYS A 42 4.24 -7.42 5.27
C CYS A 42 4.02 -6.02 5.85
N ILE A 43 3.42 -5.08 5.12
CA ILE A 43 3.12 -3.73 5.63
C ILE A 43 2.14 -3.79 6.80
N ALA A 44 0.96 -4.39 6.58
CA ALA A 44 -0.08 -4.45 7.60
C ALA A 44 0.38 -5.13 8.88
N LEU A 45 1.07 -6.27 8.75
CA LEU A 45 1.54 -7.03 9.89
C LEU A 45 2.66 -6.33 10.65
N SER A 46 3.60 -5.67 9.94
CA SER A 46 4.65 -4.86 10.59
C SER A 46 4.04 -3.73 11.42
N LEU A 47 3.08 -2.99 10.87
CA LEU A 47 2.35 -1.95 11.60
C LEU A 47 1.68 -2.48 12.87
N LEU A 48 1.01 -3.63 12.77
CA LEU A 48 0.33 -4.24 13.90
C LEU A 48 1.28 -4.81 14.96
N LEU A 49 2.46 -5.27 14.56
CA LEU A 49 3.49 -5.77 15.50
C LEU A 49 4.12 -4.59 16.27
N GLU A 50 4.42 -3.50 15.58
CA GLU A 50 5.04 -2.32 16.19
C GLU A 50 4.07 -1.52 17.04
N ASN A 51 2.79 -1.42 16.63
CA ASN A 51 1.78 -0.71 17.41
C ASN A 51 0.58 -1.61 17.72
N GLY A 52 0.52 -2.09 18.95
CA GLY A 52 -0.53 -2.99 19.45
C GLY A 52 -1.95 -2.38 19.49
N ALA A 53 -2.09 -1.06 19.36
CA ALA A 53 -3.38 -0.37 19.37
C ALA A 53 -4.00 -0.19 17.97
N LEU A 54 -3.29 -0.58 16.90
CA LEU A 54 -3.81 -0.52 15.52
C LEU A 54 -4.73 -1.72 15.23
N THR A 55 -5.70 -1.48 14.35
CA THR A 55 -6.50 -2.51 13.68
C THR A 55 -6.54 -2.24 12.18
N GLY A 56 -6.55 -3.25 11.35
CA GLY A 56 -6.40 -3.03 9.91
C GLY A 56 -7.18 -3.99 9.02
N LEU A 57 -7.24 -3.59 7.76
CA LEU A 57 -7.73 -4.37 6.63
C LEU A 57 -6.56 -4.60 5.68
N GLY A 58 -6.22 -5.86 5.39
CA GLY A 58 -5.31 -6.22 4.31
C GLY A 58 -6.13 -6.54 3.05
N ILE A 59 -5.96 -5.76 1.99
CA ILE A 59 -6.79 -5.85 0.79
C ILE A 59 -5.93 -6.21 -0.41
N ASP A 60 -6.33 -7.23 -1.16
CA ASP A 60 -5.67 -7.61 -2.41
C ASP A 60 -6.67 -8.22 -3.39
N LYS A 61 -6.41 -8.07 -4.68
CA LYS A 61 -7.20 -8.74 -5.72
C LYS A 61 -6.80 -10.19 -5.94
N SER A 62 -5.55 -10.54 -5.59
CA SER A 62 -4.99 -11.87 -5.77
C SER A 62 -5.34 -12.80 -4.61
N PRO A 63 -6.05 -13.90 -4.87
CA PRO A 63 -6.30 -14.90 -3.81
C PRO A 63 -5.02 -15.60 -3.34
N GLN A 64 -3.98 -15.66 -4.19
CA GLN A 64 -2.67 -16.22 -3.81
C GLN A 64 -1.93 -15.30 -2.84
N ALA A 65 -1.93 -13.98 -3.10
CA ALA A 65 -1.38 -13.00 -2.19
C ALA A 65 -2.07 -13.07 -0.81
N LEU A 66 -3.40 -13.05 -0.79
CA LEU A 66 -4.18 -13.18 0.45
C LEU A 66 -3.95 -14.50 1.19
N ARG A 67 -3.63 -15.59 0.49
CA ARG A 67 -3.24 -16.84 1.12
C ARG A 67 -1.93 -16.67 1.90
N TRP A 68 -0.92 -15.99 1.33
CA TRP A 68 0.32 -15.69 2.02
C TRP A 68 0.11 -14.73 3.18
N ALA A 69 -0.69 -13.68 2.99
CA ALA A 69 -1.08 -12.78 4.08
C ALA A 69 -1.76 -13.53 5.23
N ALA A 70 -2.66 -14.48 4.95
CA ALA A 70 -3.33 -15.29 5.97
C ALA A 70 -2.35 -16.21 6.73
N ILE A 71 -1.39 -16.81 6.02
CA ILE A 71 -0.34 -17.64 6.66
C ILE A 71 0.51 -16.77 7.60
N ASN A 72 0.93 -15.58 7.15
CA ASN A 72 1.73 -14.67 7.95
C ASN A 72 0.94 -14.09 9.13
N ARG A 73 -0.32 -13.70 8.91
CA ARG A 73 -1.22 -13.24 9.97
C ARG A 73 -1.35 -14.27 11.09
N LYS A 74 -1.58 -15.54 10.73
CA LYS A 74 -1.66 -16.64 11.70
C LYS A 74 -0.33 -16.88 12.39
N PHE A 75 0.79 -16.81 11.67
CA PHE A 75 2.13 -17.00 12.23
C PHE A 75 2.46 -15.97 13.31
N HIS A 76 1.96 -14.73 13.15
CA HIS A 76 2.16 -13.63 14.09
C HIS A 76 1.01 -13.44 15.09
N HIS A 77 -0.01 -14.33 15.10
CA HIS A 77 -1.17 -14.27 16.03
C HIS A 77 -1.93 -12.93 15.95
N LEU A 78 -2.21 -12.46 14.73
CA LEU A 78 -2.85 -11.16 14.46
C LEU A 78 -4.25 -11.30 13.86
N GLU A 79 -4.90 -12.46 14.01
CA GLU A 79 -6.21 -12.76 13.44
C GLU A 79 -7.31 -11.80 13.92
N ASP A 80 -7.25 -11.39 15.17
CA ASP A 80 -8.25 -10.49 15.78
C ASP A 80 -8.03 -9.01 15.40
N ARG A 81 -6.88 -8.66 14.84
CA ARG A 81 -6.52 -7.27 14.52
C ARG A 81 -6.38 -6.96 13.03
N LEU A 82 -6.24 -7.97 12.18
CA LEU A 82 -6.15 -7.83 10.73
C LEU A 82 -7.24 -8.65 10.06
N ALA A 83 -8.21 -8.00 9.46
CA ALA A 83 -9.13 -8.64 8.52
C ALA A 83 -8.51 -8.67 7.11
N LEU A 84 -8.75 -9.74 6.36
CA LEU A 84 -8.30 -9.87 4.97
C LEU A 84 -9.50 -9.83 4.03
N LEU A 85 -9.44 -8.96 3.03
CA LEU A 85 -10.51 -8.73 2.08
C LEU A 85 -10.01 -8.91 0.65
N ARG A 86 -10.68 -9.75 -0.13
CA ARG A 86 -10.45 -9.82 -1.56
C ARG A 86 -11.23 -8.72 -2.27
N ASN A 87 -10.53 -7.78 -2.90
CA ASN A 87 -11.15 -6.73 -3.69
C ASN A 87 -10.26 -6.34 -4.85
N ALA A 88 -10.84 -6.19 -6.05
CA ALA A 88 -10.13 -5.82 -7.27
C ALA A 88 -10.28 -4.33 -7.60
N GLU A 89 -11.40 -3.73 -7.23
CA GLU A 89 -11.74 -2.35 -7.60
C GLU A 89 -12.06 -1.55 -6.34
N PRO A 90 -11.30 -0.47 -6.06
CA PRO A 90 -11.52 0.35 -4.86
C PRO A 90 -12.97 0.87 -4.72
N SER A 91 -13.62 1.20 -5.84
CA SER A 91 -15.01 1.67 -5.85
C SER A 91 -16.06 0.63 -5.39
N GLU A 92 -15.68 -0.64 -5.35
CA GLU A 92 -16.55 -1.76 -4.97
C GLU A 92 -16.20 -2.32 -3.58
N ALA A 93 -15.24 -1.70 -2.89
CA ALA A 93 -14.81 -2.20 -1.59
C ALA A 93 -15.90 -1.97 -0.53
N ALA A 94 -16.22 -3.03 0.20
CA ALA A 94 -17.14 -2.99 1.34
C ALA A 94 -16.43 -2.39 2.58
N ILE A 95 -16.12 -1.09 2.50
CA ILE A 95 -15.53 -0.30 3.60
C ILE A 95 -16.53 0.81 3.94
N ASP A 96 -16.84 0.95 5.21
CA ASP A 96 -17.71 2.01 5.68
C ASP A 96 -17.09 3.38 5.35
N GLY A 97 -17.93 4.31 4.89
CA GLY A 97 -17.48 5.66 4.54
C GLY A 97 -16.81 6.36 5.72
N GLU A 98 -15.73 7.09 5.44
CA GLU A 98 -14.99 7.90 6.43
C GLU A 98 -14.64 7.16 7.74
N SER A 99 -14.27 5.88 7.62
CA SER A 99 -13.99 5.02 8.78
C SER A 99 -12.51 4.78 9.05
N LEU A 100 -11.63 5.10 8.07
CA LEU A 100 -10.19 4.85 8.16
C LEU A 100 -9.42 6.09 8.58
N ASP A 101 -8.50 5.91 9.52
CA ASP A 101 -7.54 6.95 9.93
C ASP A 101 -6.41 7.10 8.90
N PHE A 102 -6.03 5.99 8.24
CA PHE A 102 -5.11 6.06 7.11
C PHE A 102 -5.28 4.89 6.13
N ILE A 103 -4.82 5.11 4.91
CA ILE A 103 -4.64 4.08 3.89
C ILE A 103 -3.17 4.07 3.51
N ILE A 104 -2.59 2.89 3.44
CA ILE A 104 -1.21 2.65 3.05
C ILE A 104 -1.17 1.66 1.88
N SER A 105 -0.25 1.84 0.93
CA SER A 105 -0.14 0.91 -0.18
C SER A 105 1.23 0.95 -0.84
N ASN A 106 1.74 -0.23 -1.18
CA ASN A 106 2.76 -0.42 -2.21
C ASN A 106 2.06 -1.05 -3.45
N PRO A 107 1.46 -0.24 -4.33
CA PRO A 107 0.71 -0.77 -5.47
C PRO A 107 1.66 -1.12 -6.63
N PRO A 108 1.23 -1.93 -7.60
CA PRO A 108 1.97 -2.11 -8.84
C PRO A 108 2.10 -0.76 -9.57
N TYR A 109 3.34 -0.33 -9.77
CA TYR A 109 3.67 1.00 -10.30
C TYR A 109 4.59 0.99 -11.53
N ILE A 110 5.07 -0.18 -11.99
CA ILE A 110 5.96 -0.25 -13.15
C ILE A 110 5.16 0.00 -14.42
N PRO A 111 5.56 0.97 -15.27
CA PRO A 111 4.92 1.18 -16.55
C PRO A 111 4.93 -0.10 -17.39
N GLU A 112 3.81 -0.39 -18.07
CA GLU A 112 3.68 -1.60 -18.89
C GLU A 112 4.81 -1.74 -19.93
N GLY A 113 5.22 -0.62 -20.56
CA GLY A 113 6.31 -0.61 -21.53
C GLY A 113 7.71 -0.91 -20.95
N GLU A 114 7.88 -0.84 -19.63
CA GLU A 114 9.15 -1.10 -18.94
C GLU A 114 9.24 -2.54 -18.41
N MET A 115 8.15 -3.28 -18.42
CA MET A 115 8.09 -4.64 -17.86
C MET A 115 9.11 -5.60 -18.52
N ALA A 116 9.35 -5.48 -19.82
CA ALA A 116 10.29 -6.34 -20.54
C ALA A 116 11.76 -6.05 -20.15
N GLY A 117 12.06 -4.85 -19.65
CA GLY A 117 13.39 -4.42 -19.22
C GLY A 117 13.75 -4.78 -17.78
N LEU A 118 12.85 -5.40 -17.04
CA LEU A 118 13.11 -5.81 -15.66
C LEU A 118 14.19 -6.92 -15.60
N MET A 119 14.90 -6.97 -14.48
CA MET A 119 15.84 -8.06 -14.21
C MET A 119 15.12 -9.42 -14.32
N PRO A 120 15.78 -10.45 -14.88
CA PRO A 120 15.13 -11.75 -15.08
C PRO A 120 14.52 -12.34 -13.81
N GLU A 121 15.15 -12.14 -12.66
CA GLU A 121 14.69 -12.64 -11.36
C GLU A 121 13.33 -12.03 -10.96
N VAL A 122 13.09 -10.80 -11.37
CA VAL A 122 11.82 -10.09 -11.11
C VAL A 122 10.81 -10.43 -12.19
N ARG A 123 11.20 -10.26 -13.46
CA ARG A 123 10.34 -10.43 -14.62
C ARG A 123 9.73 -11.83 -14.72
N ASP A 124 10.56 -12.86 -14.51
CA ASP A 124 10.21 -14.25 -14.82
C ASP A 124 9.66 -15.02 -13.61
N TYR A 125 9.90 -14.53 -12.37
CA TYR A 125 9.52 -15.24 -11.15
C TYR A 125 8.50 -14.52 -10.29
N GLU A 126 8.40 -13.19 -10.37
CA GLU A 126 7.41 -12.45 -9.60
C GLU A 126 6.10 -12.25 -10.37
N PRO A 127 4.95 -12.17 -9.69
CA PRO A 127 3.67 -12.07 -10.38
C PRO A 127 3.56 -10.75 -11.13
N HIS A 128 3.36 -10.79 -12.43
CA HIS A 128 3.16 -9.62 -13.30
C HIS A 128 2.10 -8.64 -12.76
N MET A 129 1.06 -9.19 -12.13
CA MET A 129 -0.01 -8.42 -11.49
C MET A 129 0.47 -7.52 -10.35
N ALA A 130 1.52 -7.91 -9.66
CA ALA A 130 2.09 -7.15 -8.55
C ALA A 130 3.09 -6.07 -9.01
N LEU A 131 3.50 -6.11 -10.30
CA LEU A 131 4.50 -5.23 -10.88
C LEU A 131 3.88 -4.20 -11.83
N ASN A 132 3.00 -4.66 -12.75
CA ASN A 132 2.46 -3.87 -13.85
C ASN A 132 1.43 -2.85 -13.36
N GLY A 133 1.81 -1.58 -13.38
CA GLY A 133 0.97 -0.42 -13.05
C GLY A 133 0.19 0.14 -14.25
N GLY A 134 0.23 -0.54 -15.41
CA GLY A 134 -0.45 -0.10 -16.64
C GLY A 134 0.25 1.08 -17.32
N ALA A 135 -0.52 1.85 -18.09
CA ALA A 135 -0.01 3.00 -18.82
C ALA A 135 0.64 4.02 -17.88
N GLY A 136 1.96 4.24 -18.05
CA GLY A 136 2.77 5.13 -17.22
C GLY A 136 2.86 4.71 -15.74
N GLY A 137 2.46 3.48 -15.39
CA GLY A 137 2.45 3.01 -14.00
C GLY A 137 1.36 3.66 -13.12
N LEU A 138 0.36 4.32 -13.70
CA LEU A 138 -0.58 5.20 -12.98
C LEU A 138 -1.99 4.63 -12.85
N ALA A 139 -2.27 3.45 -13.43
CA ALA A 139 -3.64 2.95 -13.56
C ALA A 139 -4.35 2.80 -12.21
N LEU A 140 -3.66 2.25 -11.20
CA LEU A 140 -4.25 2.01 -9.89
C LEU A 140 -4.34 3.29 -9.05
N TYR A 141 -3.34 4.17 -9.14
CA TYR A 141 -3.38 5.47 -8.44
C TYR A 141 -4.57 6.34 -8.85
N LYS A 142 -4.93 6.34 -10.14
CA LYS A 142 -6.14 7.03 -10.62
C LYS A 142 -7.41 6.52 -9.96
N LYS A 143 -7.49 5.21 -9.72
CA LYS A 143 -8.62 4.59 -8.99
C LYS A 143 -8.57 4.97 -7.50
N PHE A 144 -7.39 4.99 -6.89
CA PHE A 144 -7.20 5.37 -5.49
C PHE A 144 -7.67 6.81 -5.23
N PHE A 145 -7.19 7.78 -6.00
CA PHE A 145 -7.58 9.19 -5.82
C PHE A 145 -9.07 9.44 -6.04
N ARG A 146 -9.75 8.58 -6.79
CA ARG A 146 -11.20 8.67 -6.99
C ARG A 146 -11.99 8.06 -5.83
N SER A 147 -11.51 6.99 -5.22
CA SER A 147 -12.27 6.21 -4.24
C SER A 147 -11.85 6.44 -2.78
N PHE A 148 -10.56 6.64 -2.52
CA PHE A 148 -10.02 6.71 -1.17
C PHE A 148 -10.50 7.91 -0.33
N PRO A 149 -10.81 9.09 -0.93
CA PRO A 149 -11.44 10.16 -0.14
C PRO A 149 -12.69 9.70 0.61
N GLY A 150 -13.50 8.83 -0.02
CA GLY A 150 -14.72 8.30 0.61
C GLY A 150 -14.48 7.37 1.80
N PHE A 151 -13.31 6.77 1.92
CA PHE A 151 -12.96 5.84 3.01
C PHE A 151 -12.23 6.52 4.17
N LEU A 152 -11.47 7.57 3.86
CA LEU A 152 -10.67 8.30 4.85
C LEU A 152 -11.52 9.27 5.64
N LYS A 153 -11.32 9.29 6.94
CA LYS A 153 -11.82 10.37 7.81
C LYS A 153 -11.27 11.73 7.37
N PRO A 154 -11.94 12.85 7.68
CA PRO A 154 -11.31 14.17 7.61
C PRO A 154 -9.99 14.17 8.41
N GLY A 155 -8.91 14.67 7.81
CA GLY A 155 -7.56 14.59 8.38
C GLY A 155 -6.85 13.25 8.26
N GLY A 156 -7.49 12.23 7.70
CA GLY A 156 -6.91 10.91 7.46
C GLY A 156 -5.78 10.94 6.43
N LEU A 157 -4.84 10.00 6.53
CA LEU A 157 -3.63 9.98 5.71
C LEU A 157 -3.69 8.95 4.60
N LEU A 158 -3.07 9.30 3.46
CA LEU A 158 -2.82 8.41 2.35
C LEU A 158 -1.30 8.31 2.14
N LEU A 159 -0.74 7.12 2.35
CA LEU A 159 0.69 6.82 2.22
C LEU A 159 0.91 5.87 1.04
N LEU A 160 1.69 6.28 0.05
CA LEU A 160 1.89 5.48 -1.17
C LEU A 160 3.37 5.33 -1.51
N GLU A 161 3.77 4.11 -1.87
CA GLU A 161 5.03 3.85 -2.55
C GLU A 161 4.88 4.12 -4.05
N THR A 162 5.98 4.53 -4.72
CA THR A 162 6.02 4.94 -6.14
C THR A 162 7.31 4.51 -6.81
N ALA A 163 7.37 4.61 -8.13
CA ALA A 163 8.58 4.35 -8.91
C ALA A 163 9.67 5.43 -8.76
N GLY A 164 9.32 6.62 -8.25
CA GLY A 164 10.27 7.73 -8.09
C GLY A 164 9.72 9.07 -8.52
N SER A 165 10.63 10.06 -8.60
CA SER A 165 10.28 11.49 -8.75
C SER A 165 9.41 11.82 -9.97
N SER A 166 9.66 11.20 -11.14
CA SER A 166 8.85 11.43 -12.34
C SER A 166 7.39 10.99 -12.16
N GLN A 167 7.19 9.85 -11.52
CA GLN A 167 5.85 9.36 -11.23
C GLN A 167 5.16 10.23 -10.19
N ILE A 168 5.88 10.70 -9.17
CA ILE A 168 5.34 11.60 -8.15
C ILE A 168 4.83 12.91 -8.77
N CYS A 169 5.57 13.53 -9.70
CA CYS A 169 5.08 14.71 -10.42
C CYS A 169 3.76 14.43 -11.17
N ALA A 170 3.64 13.26 -11.79
CA ALA A 170 2.39 12.86 -12.44
C ALA A 170 1.25 12.66 -11.43
N LEU A 171 1.54 12.07 -10.25
CA LEU A 171 0.56 11.87 -9.19
C LEU A 171 0.07 13.20 -8.59
N GLU A 172 0.95 14.19 -8.41
CA GLU A 172 0.58 15.53 -7.96
C GLU A 172 -0.38 16.24 -8.92
N GLY A 173 -0.28 15.94 -10.23
CA GLY A 173 -1.23 16.42 -11.23
C GLY A 173 -2.56 15.67 -11.27
N LEU A 174 -2.63 14.48 -10.64
CA LEU A 174 -3.83 13.62 -10.62
C LEU A 174 -4.60 13.71 -9.31
N VAL A 175 -3.92 14.08 -8.21
CA VAL A 175 -4.53 14.13 -6.88
C VAL A 175 -5.60 15.20 -6.84
N SER A 176 -6.76 14.87 -6.22
CA SER A 176 -7.86 15.83 -6.08
C SER A 176 -7.53 16.93 -5.06
N SER A 177 -8.25 18.06 -5.13
CA SER A 177 -8.13 19.15 -4.16
C SER A 177 -8.53 18.76 -2.73
N GLU A 178 -9.10 17.58 -2.53
CA GLU A 178 -9.41 17.04 -1.22
C GLU A 178 -8.15 16.61 -0.43
N PHE A 179 -7.01 16.48 -1.09
CA PHE A 179 -5.75 16.11 -0.46
C PHE A 179 -4.76 17.28 -0.38
N VAL A 180 -3.98 17.28 0.70
CA VAL A 180 -2.84 18.18 0.90
C VAL A 180 -1.58 17.33 1.02
N LEU A 181 -0.55 17.68 0.28
CA LEU A 181 0.77 17.06 0.41
C LEU A 181 1.35 17.32 1.80
N MET A 182 1.77 16.26 2.48
CA MET A 182 2.39 16.33 3.80
C MET A 182 3.90 16.08 3.75
N ASN A 183 4.33 15.04 3.04
CA ASN A 183 5.74 14.65 3.00
C ASN A 183 6.08 13.84 1.74
N LYS A 184 7.38 13.87 1.38
CA LYS A 184 8.01 13.02 0.38
C LYS A 184 9.25 12.40 1.02
N ILE A 185 9.39 11.07 0.94
CA ILE A 185 10.44 10.33 1.62
C ILE A 185 11.39 9.72 0.60
N LEU A 186 12.68 9.93 0.82
CA LEU A 186 13.75 9.33 0.03
C LEU A 186 13.98 7.89 0.45
N ASP A 187 14.25 7.02 -0.51
CA ASP A 187 14.78 5.68 -0.25
C ASP A 187 16.29 5.73 0.06
N TYR A 188 16.89 4.56 0.34
CA TYR A 188 18.30 4.44 0.66
C TYR A 188 19.25 4.86 -0.48
N ASN A 189 18.74 5.00 -1.71
CA ASN A 189 19.47 5.46 -2.88
C ASN A 189 19.27 6.96 -3.17
N GLY A 190 18.54 7.69 -2.31
CA GLY A 190 18.23 9.10 -2.48
C GLY A 190 17.14 9.37 -3.52
N ILE A 191 16.33 8.38 -3.88
CA ILE A 191 15.19 8.52 -4.78
C ILE A 191 13.95 8.77 -3.93
N ILE A 192 13.14 9.78 -4.25
CA ILE A 192 11.84 9.97 -3.60
C ILE A 192 10.94 8.79 -3.97
N ARG A 193 10.74 7.90 -3.01
CA ARG A 193 10.01 6.63 -3.21
C ARG A 193 8.62 6.64 -2.61
N HIS A 194 8.38 7.44 -1.56
CA HIS A 194 7.11 7.47 -0.87
C HIS A 194 6.56 8.88 -0.79
N ILE A 195 5.23 8.98 -0.81
CA ILE A 195 4.52 10.25 -0.72
C ILE A 195 3.34 10.11 0.24
N ILE A 196 3.14 11.15 1.04
CA ILE A 196 2.10 11.20 2.06
C ILE A 196 1.20 12.40 1.80
N TRP A 197 -0.08 12.14 1.68
CA TRP A 197 -1.12 13.15 1.63
C TRP A 197 -2.04 13.06 2.83
N ARG A 198 -2.68 14.18 3.16
CA ARG A 198 -3.74 14.26 4.17
C ARG A 198 -5.02 14.70 3.50
N LYS A 199 -6.12 14.00 3.78
CA LYS A 199 -7.47 14.44 3.42
C LYS A 199 -7.81 15.72 4.19
N ARG A 200 -8.43 16.69 3.52
CA ARG A 200 -8.91 17.96 4.10
C ARG A 200 -10.09 17.73 5.04
#